data_0caab2282fdcda3dde13966335e48519
#
_entry.id   0caab2282fdcda3dde13966335e48519
#
_cell.length_a   1.000
_cell.length_b   1.000
_cell.length_c   1.000
_cell.angle_alpha   90.00
_cell.angle_beta   90.00
_cell.angle_gamma   90.00
#
_symmetry.space_group_name_H-M   'P 1'
#
loop_
_entity.id
_entity.type
_entity.pdbx_description
1 polymer ?
#
loop_
_entity_poly.entity_id
_entity_poly.type
_entity_poly.pdbx_seq_one_letter_code
_entity_poly.pdbx_strand_id
1 'polypeptide(L)'
;MTYLYYKTSTYTSNQKPNEKTIKEWEHLAEKKNWRITQLANGFYQTECLNPDREEWHDVTRRETIEGAEAAIDGSIDHFAKKLEATKGPKVIKTFK
;
A
#
# COMPACT_ATOMS: atom_id res chain seq x y z
N MET A 1 -17.19 15.57 -23.96
CA MET A 1 -17.41 15.65 -23.59
C MET A 1 -17.45 16.00 -23.03
N THR A 2 -17.25 15.77 -22.85
CA THR A 2 -17.39 15.87 -22.23
C THR A 2 -17.45 15.97 -21.55
N TYR A 3 -17.40 15.51 -21.63
CA TYR A 3 -17.48 15.59 -20.97
C TYR A 3 -17.34 15.44 -20.26
N LEU A 4 -17.27 15.11 -20.36
CA LEU A 4 -17.23 14.94 -19.64
C LEU A 4 -16.92 14.87 -18.99
N TYR A 5 -16.71 14.60 -19.15
CA TYR A 5 -16.50 14.56 -18.64
C TYR A 5 -16.20 14.57 -18.03
N TYR A 6 -16.13 14.34 -18.08
CA TYR A 6 -15.85 14.36 -17.41
C TYR A 6 -15.57 14.31 -16.60
N LYS A 7 -15.47 14.18 -16.49
CA LYS A 7 -15.32 14.04 -15.65
C LYS A 7 -14.92 13.83 -14.90
N THR A 8 -14.63 13.65 -14.82
CA THR A 8 -14.35 13.51 -14.09
C THR A 8 -13.80 13.74 -13.35
N SER A 9 -13.34 13.50 -13.55
CA SER A 9 -12.71 13.56 -12.47
C SER A 9 -12.59 14.68 -11.57
N THR A 10 -13.13 15.43 -11.50
CA THR A 10 -13.15 16.48 -10.59
C THR A 10 -13.41 16.15 -9.19
N TYR A 11 -13.80 15.01 -8.95
CA TYR A 11 -14.08 14.59 -7.62
C TYR A 11 -12.88 14.40 -6.75
N THR A 12 -11.74 14.59 -7.27
CA THR A 12 -10.55 14.25 -6.58
C THR A 12 -10.38 14.82 -5.21
N SER A 13 -10.72 16.06 -4.99
CA SER A 13 -10.48 16.63 -3.68
C SER A 13 -11.34 15.94 -2.62
N ASN A 14 -12.50 15.45 -3.02
CA ASN A 14 -13.36 14.73 -2.10
C ASN A 14 -12.89 13.32 -1.86
N GLN A 15 -11.93 12.88 -2.67
CA GLN A 15 -11.44 11.52 -2.60
C GLN A 15 -10.17 11.38 -1.80
N LYS A 16 -9.68 12.47 -1.25
CA LYS A 16 -8.45 12.40 -0.45
C LYS A 16 -8.69 11.58 0.81
N PRO A 17 -7.78 10.66 1.11
CA PRO A 17 -7.89 9.89 2.33
C PRO A 17 -7.69 10.80 3.55
N ASN A 18 -8.28 10.40 4.67
CA ASN A 18 -8.11 11.18 5.89
C ASN A 18 -6.73 10.88 6.50
N GLU A 19 -6.41 11.63 7.57
CA GLU A 19 -5.12 11.51 8.22
C GLU A 19 -4.85 10.10 8.74
N LYS A 20 -5.87 9.48 9.29
CA LYS A 20 -5.72 8.14 9.83
C LYS A 20 -5.32 7.15 8.73
N THR A 21 -5.97 7.25 7.59
CA THR A 21 -5.69 6.36 6.47
C THR A 21 -4.25 6.58 5.97
N ILE A 22 -3.82 7.84 5.89
CA ILE A 22 -2.47 8.15 5.46
C ILE A 22 -1.45 7.55 6.42
N LYS A 23 -1.70 7.65 7.71
CA LYS A 23 -0.80 7.07 8.70
C LYS A 23 -0.74 5.55 8.60
N GLU A 24 -1.87 4.91 8.30
CA GLU A 24 -1.89 3.48 8.08
C GLU A 24 -1.04 3.09 6.89
N TRP A 25 -1.14 3.84 5.80
CA TRP A 25 -0.34 3.56 4.61
C TRP A 25 1.14 3.77 4.88
N GLU A 26 1.49 4.82 5.65
CA GLU A 26 2.89 5.03 6.03
C GLU A 26 3.42 3.86 6.85
N HIS A 27 2.61 3.36 7.76
CA HIS A 27 2.96 2.20 8.57
C HIS A 27 3.18 0.97 7.69
N LEU A 28 2.28 0.73 6.75
CA LEU A 28 2.34 -0.45 5.89
C LEU A 28 3.40 -0.33 4.80
N ALA A 29 3.91 0.87 4.55
CA ALA A 29 5.00 1.06 3.61
C ALA A 29 6.37 0.79 4.23
N GLU A 30 6.41 0.45 5.52
CA GLU A 30 7.68 0.17 6.20
C GLU A 30 7.85 -1.33 6.40
N LYS A 31 8.97 -1.86 5.93
CA LYS A 31 9.21 -3.30 5.96
C LYS A 31 9.27 -3.85 7.38
N LYS A 32 9.67 -3.05 8.35
CA LYS A 32 9.75 -3.51 9.74
C LYS A 32 8.39 -3.91 10.30
N ASN A 33 7.31 -3.46 9.67
CA ASN A 33 5.94 -3.78 10.11
C ASN A 33 5.38 -5.02 9.41
N TRP A 34 6.24 -5.76 8.74
CA TRP A 34 5.88 -7.00 8.06
C TRP A 34 6.75 -8.13 8.57
N ARG A 35 6.22 -9.34 8.50
CA ARG A 35 7.00 -10.53 8.86
C ARG A 35 6.49 -11.74 8.07
N ILE A 36 7.27 -12.80 8.11
CA ILE A 36 6.92 -14.06 7.48
C ILE A 36 6.86 -15.12 8.55
N THR A 37 5.76 -15.87 8.60
CA THR A 37 5.59 -16.98 9.54
C THR A 37 5.45 -18.25 8.74
N GLN A 38 6.23 -19.28 9.09
CA GLN A 38 6.07 -20.58 8.45
C GLN A 38 4.97 -21.33 9.17
N LEU A 39 3.98 -21.77 8.39
CA LEU A 39 2.84 -22.48 8.93
C LEU A 39 3.18 -23.98 9.06
N ALA A 40 2.34 -24.70 9.83
CA ALA A 40 2.56 -26.11 10.06
C ALA A 40 2.55 -26.92 8.78
N ASN A 41 1.83 -26.47 7.75
CA ASN A 41 1.78 -27.17 6.47
C ASN A 41 2.96 -26.82 5.55
N GLY A 42 3.90 -26.01 6.03
CA GLY A 42 5.09 -25.68 5.27
C GLY A 42 5.00 -24.41 4.44
N PHE A 43 3.82 -23.81 4.36
CA PHE A 43 3.65 -22.55 3.63
C PHE A 43 4.20 -21.39 4.43
N TYR A 44 4.51 -20.32 3.73
CA TYR A 44 5.03 -19.09 4.36
C TYR A 44 3.96 -18.02 4.26
N GLN A 45 3.53 -17.55 5.41
CA GLN A 45 2.47 -16.56 5.51
C GLN A 45 3.06 -15.19 5.75
N THR A 46 2.68 -14.22 4.90
CA THR A 46 3.10 -12.84 5.15
C THR A 46 2.10 -12.20 6.10
N GLU A 47 2.61 -11.41 7.02
CA GLU A 47 1.79 -10.78 8.04
C GLU A 47 2.21 -9.34 8.21
N CYS A 48 1.25 -8.47 8.46
CA CYS A 48 1.54 -7.08 8.75
C CYS A 48 1.03 -6.74 10.14
N LEU A 49 1.70 -5.80 10.77
CA LEU A 49 1.34 -5.36 12.12
C LEU A 49 0.24 -4.32 12.05
N ASN A 50 -0.83 -4.54 12.80
CA ASN A 50 -1.90 -3.56 12.89
C ASN A 50 -1.44 -2.42 13.80
N PRO A 51 -1.42 -1.17 13.31
CA PRO A 51 -0.89 -0.07 14.10
C PRO A 51 -1.73 0.27 15.33
N ASP A 52 -3.02 -0.06 15.31
CA ASP A 52 -3.90 0.30 16.42
C ASP A 52 -3.90 -0.73 17.54
N ARG A 53 -3.72 -2.01 17.20
CA ARG A 53 -3.89 -3.09 18.17
C ARG A 53 -2.62 -3.86 18.46
N GLU A 54 -1.54 -3.54 17.74
CA GLU A 54 -0.28 -4.26 17.89
C GLU A 54 -0.48 -5.77 17.68
N GLU A 55 -1.33 -6.11 16.73
CA GLU A 55 -1.58 -7.51 16.36
C GLU A 55 -1.11 -7.73 14.94
N TRP A 56 -0.69 -8.97 14.67
CA TRP A 56 -0.26 -9.35 13.33
C TRP A 56 -1.43 -9.93 12.56
N HIS A 57 -1.62 -9.42 11.35
CA HIS A 57 -2.69 -9.89 10.47
C HIS A 57 -2.09 -10.60 9.27
N ASP A 58 -2.65 -11.75 8.91
CA ASP A 58 -2.19 -12.47 7.74
C ASP A 58 -2.68 -11.77 6.47
N VAL A 59 -1.83 -11.76 5.46
CA VAL A 59 -2.13 -11.08 4.20
C VAL A 59 -2.11 -12.07 3.05
N THR A 60 -1.02 -12.82 2.86
CA THR A 60 -0.93 -13.79 1.79
C THR A 60 -0.20 -15.03 2.26
N ARG A 61 -0.28 -16.10 1.47
CA ARG A 61 0.47 -17.33 1.70
C ARG A 61 1.21 -17.68 0.42
N ARG A 62 2.45 -18.12 0.59
CA ARG A 62 3.30 -18.49 -0.53
C ARG A 62 4.02 -19.79 -0.18
N GLU A 63 4.47 -20.49 -1.23
CA GLU A 63 5.14 -21.77 -1.02
C GLU A 63 6.61 -21.63 -0.69
N THR A 64 7.19 -20.46 -0.97
CA THR A 64 8.61 -20.24 -0.72
C THR A 64 8.83 -18.94 0.03
N ILE A 65 9.98 -18.84 0.71
CA ILE A 65 10.35 -17.62 1.40
C ILE A 65 10.52 -16.49 0.40
N GLU A 66 11.14 -16.79 -0.74
CA GLU A 66 11.35 -15.79 -1.79
C GLU A 66 10.02 -15.24 -2.29
N GLY A 67 9.04 -16.12 -2.46
CA GLY A 67 7.71 -15.69 -2.88
C GLY A 67 7.04 -14.81 -1.83
N ALA A 68 7.21 -15.16 -0.55
CA ALA A 68 6.67 -14.37 0.54
C ALA A 68 7.33 -13.00 0.61
N GLU A 69 8.65 -12.95 0.46
CA GLU A 69 9.35 -11.68 0.45
C GLU A 69 8.92 -10.79 -0.71
N ALA A 70 8.76 -11.40 -1.88
CA ALA A 70 8.30 -10.65 -3.05
C ALA A 70 6.90 -10.08 -2.81
N ALA A 71 6.03 -10.84 -2.14
CA ALA A 71 4.69 -10.38 -1.84
C ALA A 71 4.72 -9.19 -0.89
N ILE A 72 5.60 -9.23 0.11
CA ILE A 72 5.76 -8.12 1.05
C ILE A 72 6.28 -6.88 0.32
N ASP A 73 7.32 -7.06 -0.50
CA ASP A 73 7.90 -5.93 -1.23
C ASP A 73 6.88 -5.30 -2.18
N GLY A 74 6.05 -6.14 -2.80
CA GLY A 74 4.98 -5.64 -3.66
C GLY A 74 3.94 -4.84 -2.89
N SER A 75 3.60 -5.30 -1.68
CA SER A 75 2.66 -4.58 -0.83
C SER A 75 3.24 -3.24 -0.38
N ILE A 76 4.50 -3.23 0.02
CA ILE A 76 5.17 -2.01 0.44
C ILE A 76 5.19 -0.98 -0.70
N ASP A 77 5.54 -1.45 -1.90
CA ASP A 77 5.56 -0.59 -3.07
C ASP A 77 4.17 -0.02 -3.36
N HIS A 78 3.16 -0.86 -3.22
CA HIS A 78 1.77 -0.44 -3.44
C HIS A 78 1.38 0.72 -2.50
N PHE A 79 1.70 0.59 -1.21
CA PHE A 79 1.37 1.63 -0.25
C PHE A 79 2.22 2.88 -0.44
N ALA A 80 3.49 2.71 -0.82
CA ALA A 80 4.35 3.85 -1.10
C ALA A 80 3.80 4.66 -2.28
N LYS A 81 3.32 3.98 -3.31
CA LYS A 81 2.74 4.66 -4.46
C LYS A 81 1.44 5.37 -4.12
N LYS A 82 0.65 4.76 -3.25
CA LYS A 82 -0.57 5.42 -2.77
C LYS A 82 -0.24 6.71 -2.03
N LEU A 83 0.77 6.67 -1.18
CA LEU A 83 1.20 7.86 -0.46
C LEU A 83 1.67 8.95 -1.41
N GLU A 84 2.44 8.57 -2.41
CA GLU A 84 2.93 9.52 -3.39
C GLU A 84 1.77 10.19 -4.12
N ALA A 85 0.74 9.42 -4.43
CA ALA A 85 -0.44 9.94 -5.12
C ALA A 85 -1.21 10.96 -4.27
N THR A 86 -1.14 10.84 -2.94
CA THR A 86 -1.86 11.77 -2.07
C THR A 86 -1.23 13.15 -2.06
N LYS A 87 0.00 13.27 -2.54
CA LYS A 87 0.69 14.55 -2.59
C LYS A 87 0.26 15.40 -3.78
N GLY A 88 -0.63 14.86 -4.61
CA GLY A 88 -1.16 15.58 -5.74
C GLY A 88 -0.19 15.57 -6.93
N PRO A 89 -0.56 16.25 -8.00
CA PRO A 89 0.28 16.27 -9.19
C PRO A 89 1.56 17.03 -8.95
N LYS A 90 2.61 16.61 -9.62
CA LYS A 90 3.87 17.32 -9.55
C LYS A 90 4.46 17.44 -10.95
N VAL A 91 5.14 18.55 -11.17
CA VAL A 91 5.76 18.77 -12.46
C VAL A 91 7.06 17.97 -12.52
N ILE A 92 7.12 17.05 -13.47
CA ILE A 92 8.31 16.23 -13.66
C ILE A 92 9.29 16.92 -14.58
N LYS A 93 8.77 17.60 -15.60
CA LYS A 93 9.64 18.24 -16.57
C LYS A 93 8.90 19.39 -17.26
N THR A 94 9.62 20.48 -17.51
CA THR A 94 9.08 21.64 -18.22
C THR A 94 9.87 21.87 -19.47
N PHE A 95 9.17 22.14 -20.58
CA PHE A 95 9.81 22.42 -21.85
C PHE A 95 9.51 23.84 -22.29
N LYS A 96 10.47 24.46 -22.92
CA LYS A 96 10.28 25.81 -23.48
C LYS A 96 10.06 25.76 -24.95
#